data_17177ad87f0fa4aff3b0299560663a22
#
_entry.id   17177ad87f0fa4aff3b0299560663a22
#
_cell.length_a   1.000
_cell.length_b   1.000
_cell.length_c   1.000
_cell.angle_alpha   90.00
_cell.angle_beta   90.00
_cell.angle_gamma   90.00
#
_symmetry.space_group_name_H-M   'P 1'
#
loop_
_entity.id
_entity.type
_entity.pdbx_description
1 polymer ?
#
loop_
_entity_poly.entity_id
_entity_poly.type
_entity_poly.pdbx_seq_one_letter_code
_entity_poly.pdbx_strand_id
1 'polypeptide(L)'
;MYKTSKVVFSPRVRKSPYFNSTIKYGAQAYSVYNHMYMPISYEGTIQDYKNLLNSVQLWDVGVERQIQIIGPDAEALSQFLTPRNIKKCAIGQAMYTPLLDFKGGFLNDPVMLRLDEDHYWFSISDGDSLLWAQGIAAGYKFNVEIDEPDVSPLQVQGPDSSKLMKKVFGDWVNDLGFYKFQQVTHHGIPMIIARMGYSRELCYEIFLQDRSKGNELWELLWEAGQEFQISAGGPNIILRLEGGILSYLADIDRSNNPYEVGLDWLVDLDQEDDFIGKEALREISLNGPAKKLMGAEIHGDPILDSNADHWPVFIDGKKVGTMNAMAYSPRFDKNICYIILDIEHAKINQEIVITSPEKDFIATTVDLPWLERS
;
A
#
# COMPACT_ATOMS: atom_id res chain seq x y z
N MET A 1 -2.20 26.50 -5.64
CA MET A 1 -3.21 25.85 -6.54
C MET A 1 -2.57 25.60 -7.90
N TYR A 2 -2.18 24.37 -8.19
CA TYR A 2 -1.71 24.00 -9.52
C TYR A 2 -2.90 24.08 -10.47
N LYS A 3 -2.94 25.14 -11.29
CA LYS A 3 -3.95 25.29 -12.33
C LYS A 3 -3.92 24.03 -13.21
N THR A 4 -5.00 23.31 -13.21
CA THR A 4 -5.46 22.21 -14.06
C THR A 4 -4.60 21.89 -15.28
N SER A 5 -3.39 21.38 -15.06
CA SER A 5 -2.63 20.69 -16.10
C SER A 5 -3.28 19.31 -16.29
N LYS A 6 -3.66 18.97 -17.53
CA LYS A 6 -4.21 17.64 -17.84
C LYS A 6 -3.06 16.66 -18.07
N VAL A 7 -3.10 15.52 -17.39
CA VAL A 7 -2.25 14.38 -17.76
C VAL A 7 -2.88 13.71 -18.98
N VAL A 8 -2.09 13.57 -20.06
CA VAL A 8 -2.55 12.93 -21.30
C VAL A 8 -2.15 11.47 -21.30
N PHE A 9 -3.09 10.57 -21.59
CA PHE A 9 -2.80 9.15 -21.75
C PHE A 9 -1.79 8.96 -22.90
N SER A 10 -0.73 8.20 -22.64
CA SER A 10 0.34 7.95 -23.59
C SER A 10 0.81 6.48 -23.53
N PRO A 11 1.46 5.96 -24.59
CA PRO A 11 1.99 4.60 -24.59
C PRO A 11 3.18 4.39 -23.63
N ARG A 12 3.73 5.45 -23.03
CA ARG A 12 4.80 5.35 -22.02
C ARG A 12 4.30 4.81 -20.68
N VAL A 13 3.01 5.01 -20.38
CA VAL A 13 2.39 4.56 -19.15
C VAL A 13 1.46 3.39 -19.49
N ARG A 14 1.70 2.25 -18.86
CA ARG A 14 0.96 1.02 -19.13
C ARG A 14 -0.48 1.13 -18.61
N LYS A 15 -1.33 0.29 -19.17
CA LYS A 15 -2.72 0.12 -18.75
C LYS A 15 -2.87 -1.24 -18.09
N SER A 16 -3.64 -1.29 -17.00
CA SER A 16 -4.08 -2.55 -16.42
C SER A 16 -5.08 -3.27 -17.34
N PRO A 17 -5.36 -4.54 -17.14
CA PRO A 17 -6.41 -5.23 -17.88
C PRO A 17 -7.82 -4.70 -17.57
N TYR A 18 -7.99 -3.93 -16.49
CA TYR A 18 -9.25 -3.33 -16.05
C TYR A 18 -9.44 -1.89 -16.52
N PHE A 19 -8.42 -1.27 -17.13
CA PHE A 19 -8.41 0.15 -17.50
C PHE A 19 -9.66 0.60 -18.28
N ASN A 20 -10.15 -0.20 -19.24
CA ASN A 20 -11.35 0.14 -20.00
C ASN A 20 -12.60 0.09 -19.13
N SER A 21 -12.68 -0.83 -18.17
CA SER A 21 -13.76 -0.91 -17.19
C SER A 21 -13.73 0.30 -16.27
N THR A 22 -12.56 0.74 -15.79
CA THR A 22 -12.49 1.95 -14.95
C THR A 22 -13.04 3.19 -15.65
N ILE A 23 -12.73 3.38 -16.97
CA ILE A 23 -13.30 4.47 -17.77
C ILE A 23 -14.83 4.29 -17.93
N LYS A 24 -15.28 3.07 -18.29
CA LYS A 24 -16.72 2.75 -18.45
C LYS A 24 -17.51 3.08 -17.19
N TYR A 25 -16.95 2.81 -16.03
CA TYR A 25 -17.58 3.01 -14.73
C TYR A 25 -17.25 4.36 -14.06
N GLY A 26 -16.71 5.32 -14.81
CA GLY A 26 -16.70 6.72 -14.44
C GLY A 26 -15.46 7.24 -13.73
N ALA A 27 -14.30 6.62 -13.91
CA ALA A 27 -13.05 7.15 -13.36
C ALA A 27 -12.80 8.58 -13.85
N GLN A 28 -12.69 9.53 -12.93
CA GLN A 28 -12.51 10.96 -13.20
C GLN A 28 -11.04 11.40 -13.10
N ALA A 29 -10.24 10.72 -12.29
CA ALA A 29 -8.83 11.05 -12.10
C ALA A 29 -7.96 9.80 -12.04
N TYR A 30 -6.76 9.93 -12.57
CA TYR A 30 -5.72 8.91 -12.56
C TYR A 30 -4.42 9.49 -12.00
N SER A 31 -3.71 8.68 -11.23
CA SER A 31 -2.30 8.86 -10.92
C SER A 31 -1.45 7.91 -11.75
N VAL A 32 -0.13 8.06 -11.67
CA VAL A 32 0.82 7.09 -12.22
C VAL A 32 1.48 6.37 -11.06
N TYR A 33 1.49 5.05 -11.13
CA TYR A 33 2.06 4.18 -10.11
C TYR A 33 2.68 2.97 -10.81
N ASN A 34 3.93 2.61 -10.52
CA ASN A 34 4.65 1.53 -11.21
C ASN A 34 4.62 1.64 -12.75
N HIS A 35 4.74 2.87 -13.29
CA HIS A 35 4.64 3.16 -14.72
C HIS A 35 3.29 2.75 -15.35
N MET A 36 2.23 2.68 -14.55
CA MET A 36 0.87 2.35 -14.98
C MET A 36 -0.13 3.41 -14.53
N TYR A 37 -1.26 3.53 -15.24
CA TYR A 37 -2.37 4.39 -14.82
C TYR A 37 -3.16 3.72 -13.69
N MET A 38 -3.28 4.41 -12.55
CA MET A 38 -4.07 4.01 -11.39
C MET A 38 -5.26 4.94 -11.23
N PRO A 39 -6.50 4.45 -11.28
CA PRO A 39 -7.67 5.28 -11.00
C PRO A 39 -7.69 5.65 -9.51
N ILE A 40 -7.87 6.93 -9.20
CA ILE A 40 -7.82 7.45 -7.83
C ILE A 40 -9.10 8.16 -7.39
N SER A 41 -10.03 8.44 -8.31
CA SER A 41 -11.29 9.08 -7.98
C SER A 41 -12.37 8.80 -9.02
N TYR A 42 -13.60 8.60 -8.54
CA TYR A 42 -14.81 8.40 -9.34
C TYR A 42 -15.86 9.47 -9.05
N GLU A 43 -16.26 9.67 -7.79
CA GLU A 43 -17.24 10.67 -7.37
C GLU A 43 -16.61 11.76 -6.46
N GLY A 44 -15.29 11.75 -6.33
CA GLY A 44 -14.51 12.59 -5.44
C GLY A 44 -14.19 11.93 -4.11
N THR A 45 -13.06 12.33 -3.50
CA THR A 45 -12.42 11.65 -2.35
C THR A 45 -13.39 11.36 -1.19
N ILE A 46 -14.26 12.32 -0.85
CA ILE A 46 -15.23 12.16 0.26
C ILE A 46 -16.37 11.22 -0.11
N GLN A 47 -16.88 11.28 -1.36
CA GLN A 47 -17.98 10.41 -1.77
C GLN A 47 -17.49 8.98 -1.97
N ASP A 48 -16.33 8.79 -2.60
CA ASP A 48 -15.68 7.48 -2.76
C ASP A 48 -15.40 6.84 -1.39
N TYR A 49 -14.95 7.64 -0.40
CA TYR A 49 -14.80 7.22 1.00
C TYR A 49 -16.12 6.73 1.62
N LYS A 50 -17.21 7.49 1.46
CA LYS A 50 -18.53 7.12 2.00
C LYS A 50 -19.07 5.85 1.32
N ASN A 51 -18.92 5.73 0.00
CA ASN A 51 -19.38 4.56 -0.75
C ASN A 51 -18.68 3.29 -0.24
N LEU A 52 -17.36 3.36 0.01
CA LEU A 52 -16.62 2.23 0.56
C LEU A 52 -17.14 1.80 1.95
N LEU A 53 -17.35 2.75 2.85
CA LEU A 53 -17.80 2.44 4.21
C LEU A 53 -19.21 1.86 4.29
N ASN A 54 -20.04 2.09 3.26
CA ASN A 54 -21.45 1.71 3.28
C ASN A 54 -21.78 0.45 2.49
N SER A 55 -20.89 0.02 1.55
CA SER A 55 -21.25 -1.08 0.65
C SER A 55 -20.01 -1.90 0.21
N VAL A 56 -19.79 -2.01 -1.10
CA VAL A 56 -18.64 -2.69 -1.68
C VAL A 56 -18.10 -1.93 -2.87
N GLN A 57 -16.78 -1.88 -3.00
CA GLN A 57 -16.11 -1.27 -4.14
C GLN A 57 -15.18 -2.25 -4.86
N LEU A 58 -15.04 -2.05 -6.18
CA LEU A 58 -13.96 -2.63 -6.98
C LEU A 58 -12.86 -1.59 -7.17
N TRP A 59 -11.62 -1.96 -6.87
CA TRP A 59 -10.43 -1.13 -7.06
C TRP A 59 -9.49 -1.78 -8.07
N ASP A 60 -9.24 -1.10 -9.19
CA ASP A 60 -8.15 -1.48 -10.10
C ASP A 60 -6.81 -1.14 -9.46
N VAL A 61 -6.21 -2.14 -8.85
CA VAL A 61 -4.86 -2.09 -8.31
C VAL A 61 -3.88 -2.94 -9.14
N GLY A 62 -4.20 -3.17 -10.42
CA GLY A 62 -3.32 -3.85 -11.37
C GLY A 62 -1.97 -3.18 -11.57
N VAL A 63 -1.79 -2.00 -10.97
CA VAL A 63 -0.54 -1.27 -10.85
C VAL A 63 0.43 -1.88 -9.82
N GLU A 64 -0.05 -2.68 -8.86
CA GLU A 64 0.76 -3.44 -7.92
C GLU A 64 1.35 -4.66 -8.65
N ARG A 65 2.43 -4.41 -9.39
CA ARG A 65 3.11 -5.42 -10.20
C ARG A 65 3.67 -6.51 -9.32
N GLN A 66 3.70 -7.72 -9.83
CA GLN A 66 4.30 -8.84 -9.10
C GLN A 66 5.75 -9.02 -9.52
N ILE A 67 6.63 -9.22 -8.55
CA ILE A 67 7.95 -9.81 -8.80
C ILE A 67 7.86 -11.28 -8.46
N GLN A 68 8.08 -12.13 -9.45
CA GLN A 68 8.14 -13.57 -9.26
C GLN A 68 9.58 -14.00 -9.06
N ILE A 69 9.83 -14.83 -8.04
CA ILE A 69 11.12 -15.47 -7.75
C ILE A 69 10.88 -16.97 -7.68
N ILE A 70 11.52 -17.73 -8.58
CA ILE A 70 11.42 -19.19 -8.64
C ILE A 70 12.80 -19.79 -8.70
N GLY A 71 13.00 -20.91 -8.01
CA GLY A 71 14.20 -21.72 -8.13
C GLY A 71 14.76 -22.22 -6.81
N PRO A 72 15.84 -23.00 -6.86
CA PRO A 72 16.40 -23.63 -5.66
C PRO A 72 16.81 -22.66 -4.54
N ASP A 73 17.16 -21.42 -4.90
CA ASP A 73 17.56 -20.39 -3.94
C ASP A 73 16.48 -19.33 -3.73
N ALA A 74 15.21 -19.59 -4.12
CA ALA A 74 14.14 -18.60 -4.05
C ALA A 74 13.82 -18.19 -2.59
N GLU A 75 13.78 -19.15 -1.64
CA GLU A 75 13.63 -18.83 -0.22
C GLU A 75 14.81 -17.99 0.29
N ALA A 76 16.05 -18.38 -0.03
CA ALA A 76 17.24 -17.70 0.42
C ALA A 76 17.33 -16.26 -0.09
N LEU A 77 17.04 -16.04 -1.39
CA LEU A 77 16.99 -14.68 -1.95
C LEU A 77 15.85 -13.88 -1.34
N SER A 78 14.64 -14.43 -1.25
CA SER A 78 13.49 -13.75 -0.68
C SER A 78 13.74 -13.33 0.77
N GLN A 79 14.40 -14.18 1.56
CA GLN A 79 14.83 -13.85 2.92
C GLN A 79 15.90 -12.76 2.94
N PHE A 80 16.85 -12.80 2.02
CA PHE A 80 17.93 -11.82 1.97
C PHE A 80 17.46 -10.41 1.63
N LEU A 81 16.35 -10.26 0.90
CA LEU A 81 15.78 -8.98 0.49
C LEU A 81 15.02 -8.25 1.61
N THR A 82 14.61 -8.92 2.70
CA THR A 82 13.74 -8.36 3.73
C THR A 82 14.25 -8.60 5.15
N PRO A 83 14.08 -7.65 6.09
CA PRO A 83 14.43 -7.85 7.50
C PRO A 83 13.47 -8.81 8.22
N ARG A 84 12.38 -9.20 7.57
CA ARG A 84 11.37 -10.06 8.16
C ARG A 84 11.75 -11.53 8.02
N ASN A 85 11.49 -12.33 9.05
CA ASN A 85 11.71 -13.76 8.99
C ASN A 85 10.59 -14.44 8.17
N ILE A 86 10.87 -14.69 6.89
CA ILE A 86 9.88 -15.26 5.96
C ILE A 86 9.62 -16.76 6.19
N LYS A 87 10.48 -17.46 6.93
CA LYS A 87 10.25 -18.85 7.32
C LYS A 87 9.00 -19.03 8.20
N LYS A 88 8.54 -17.92 8.83
CA LYS A 88 7.26 -17.87 9.57
C LYS A 88 6.03 -17.77 8.65
N CYS A 89 6.22 -17.59 7.34
CA CYS A 89 5.17 -17.57 6.34
C CYS A 89 4.94 -18.96 5.75
N ALA A 90 3.76 -19.54 5.94
CA ALA A 90 3.43 -20.85 5.37
C ALA A 90 3.09 -20.74 3.88
N ILE A 91 3.18 -21.83 3.13
CA ILE A 91 2.64 -21.94 1.77
C ILE A 91 1.13 -21.62 1.81
N GLY A 92 0.63 -20.83 0.86
CA GLY A 92 -0.75 -20.32 0.86
C GLY A 92 -0.98 -19.14 1.80
N GLN A 93 0.09 -18.51 2.27
CA GLN A 93 0.05 -17.32 3.12
C GLN A 93 0.78 -16.15 2.48
N ALA A 94 0.26 -14.94 2.70
CA ALA A 94 0.90 -13.69 2.40
C ALA A 94 1.57 -13.09 3.66
N MET A 95 2.52 -12.17 3.45
CA MET A 95 3.23 -11.49 4.53
C MET A 95 3.69 -10.11 4.06
N TYR A 96 3.41 -9.06 4.84
CA TYR A 96 3.95 -7.72 4.58
C TYR A 96 5.46 -7.70 4.83
N THR A 97 6.26 -7.39 3.81
CA THR A 97 7.71 -7.58 3.80
C THR A 97 8.42 -6.37 3.20
N PRO A 98 8.91 -5.43 4.00
CA PRO A 98 9.66 -4.30 3.46
C PRO A 98 10.96 -4.79 2.79
N LEU A 99 11.30 -4.19 1.65
CA LEU A 99 12.60 -4.34 0.99
C LEU A 99 13.47 -3.15 1.38
N LEU A 100 14.70 -3.41 1.76
CA LEU A 100 15.61 -2.39 2.27
C LEU A 100 16.89 -2.27 1.43
N ASP A 101 17.54 -1.11 1.53
CA ASP A 101 18.90 -0.95 1.06
C ASP A 101 19.92 -1.32 2.18
N PHE A 102 21.20 -1.34 1.84
CA PHE A 102 22.28 -1.70 2.77
C PHE A 102 22.44 -0.75 3.97
N LYS A 103 21.76 0.41 3.94
CA LYS A 103 21.72 1.37 5.06
C LYS A 103 20.46 1.24 5.92
N GLY A 104 19.59 0.28 5.60
CA GLY A 104 18.33 0.07 6.29
C GLY A 104 17.18 0.98 5.82
N GLY A 105 17.38 1.77 4.74
CA GLY A 105 16.34 2.61 4.15
C GLY A 105 15.38 1.80 3.27
N PHE A 106 14.10 2.22 3.23
CA PHE A 106 13.08 1.54 2.42
C PHE A 106 13.37 1.67 0.92
N LEU A 107 13.34 0.56 0.21
CA LEU A 107 13.31 0.53 -1.26
C LEU A 107 11.92 0.24 -1.79
N ASN A 108 11.12 -0.46 -1.02
CA ASN A 108 9.72 -0.79 -1.30
C ASN A 108 9.09 -1.43 -0.05
N ASP A 109 7.77 -1.56 -0.03
CA ASP A 109 7.05 -2.20 1.08
C ASP A 109 5.99 -3.21 0.59
N PRO A 110 6.40 -4.23 -0.17
CA PRO A 110 5.49 -5.19 -0.78
C PRO A 110 4.80 -6.11 0.22
N VAL A 111 3.73 -6.73 -0.25
CA VAL A 111 3.22 -7.97 0.33
C VAL A 111 3.80 -9.15 -0.42
N MET A 112 4.49 -10.04 0.27
CA MET A 112 5.00 -11.30 -0.27
C MET A 112 3.92 -12.38 -0.17
N LEU A 113 3.74 -13.18 -1.23
CA LEU A 113 2.92 -14.38 -1.25
C LEU A 113 3.84 -15.61 -1.38
N ARG A 114 3.76 -16.57 -0.46
CA ARG A 114 4.47 -17.84 -0.57
C ARG A 114 3.60 -18.86 -1.29
N LEU A 115 3.88 -19.07 -2.58
CA LEU A 115 3.09 -19.92 -3.45
C LEU A 115 3.47 -21.39 -3.31
N ASP A 116 4.77 -21.67 -3.15
CA ASP A 116 5.34 -23.01 -2.93
C ASP A 116 6.65 -22.91 -2.14
N GLU A 117 7.37 -24.01 -1.96
CA GLU A 117 8.68 -24.06 -1.28
C GLU A 117 9.73 -23.20 -1.99
N ASP A 118 9.70 -23.18 -3.31
CA ASP A 118 10.64 -22.50 -4.19
C ASP A 118 10.00 -21.42 -5.10
N HIS A 119 8.80 -20.94 -4.75
CA HIS A 119 8.04 -19.97 -5.55
C HIS A 119 7.40 -18.88 -4.71
N TYR A 120 7.85 -17.63 -4.94
CA TYR A 120 7.42 -16.44 -4.21
C TYR A 120 6.98 -15.33 -5.17
N TRP A 121 5.92 -14.61 -4.80
CA TRP A 121 5.58 -13.34 -5.41
C TRP A 121 5.74 -12.21 -4.41
N PHE A 122 6.19 -11.05 -4.89
CA PHE A 122 6.17 -9.79 -4.17
C PHE A 122 5.24 -8.82 -4.91
N SER A 123 4.10 -8.50 -4.32
CA SER A 123 3.16 -7.48 -4.80
C SER A 123 3.70 -6.13 -4.39
N ILE A 124 4.34 -5.41 -5.33
CA ILE A 124 5.16 -4.25 -5.02
C ILE A 124 4.37 -2.94 -5.00
N SER A 125 4.79 -2.03 -4.11
CA SER A 125 4.49 -0.62 -4.16
C SER A 125 5.22 0.07 -5.32
N ASP A 126 5.11 1.39 -5.45
CA ASP A 126 5.74 2.14 -6.55
C ASP A 126 7.26 1.97 -6.58
N GLY A 127 7.84 1.71 -7.74
CA GLY A 127 9.29 1.62 -7.93
C GLY A 127 9.77 0.42 -8.75
N ASP A 128 11.08 0.38 -9.02
CA ASP A 128 11.73 -0.61 -9.88
C ASP A 128 12.37 -1.77 -9.08
N SER A 129 11.65 -2.32 -8.10
CA SER A 129 12.16 -3.37 -7.21
C SER A 129 12.51 -4.68 -7.95
N LEU A 130 11.95 -4.92 -9.13
CA LEU A 130 12.34 -6.03 -10.00
C LEU A 130 13.83 -5.96 -10.36
N LEU A 131 14.31 -4.78 -10.77
CA LEU A 131 15.72 -4.59 -11.13
C LEU A 131 16.64 -4.73 -9.92
N TRP A 132 16.17 -4.32 -8.73
CA TRP A 132 16.88 -4.54 -7.48
C TRP A 132 17.03 -6.02 -7.17
N ALA A 133 15.94 -6.80 -7.20
CA ALA A 133 15.98 -8.24 -6.94
C ALA A 133 16.90 -8.98 -7.93
N GLN A 134 16.80 -8.66 -9.23
CA GLN A 134 17.67 -9.22 -10.26
C GLN A 134 19.14 -8.85 -10.05
N GLY A 135 19.43 -7.59 -9.70
CA GLY A 135 20.80 -7.11 -9.42
C GLY A 135 21.42 -7.81 -8.20
N ILE A 136 20.66 -7.98 -7.12
CA ILE A 136 21.11 -8.71 -5.93
C ILE A 136 21.32 -10.18 -6.25
N ALA A 137 20.38 -10.84 -6.94
CA ALA A 137 20.53 -12.24 -7.32
C ALA A 137 21.79 -12.49 -8.15
N ALA A 138 22.04 -11.66 -9.15
CA ALA A 138 23.24 -11.75 -9.99
C ALA A 138 24.52 -11.49 -9.19
N GLY A 139 24.55 -10.46 -8.34
CA GLY A 139 25.70 -10.08 -7.53
C GLY A 139 26.09 -11.13 -6.50
N TYR A 140 25.14 -11.78 -5.87
CA TYR A 140 25.32 -12.82 -4.86
C TYR A 140 25.23 -14.24 -5.42
N LYS A 141 24.95 -14.37 -6.74
CA LYS A 141 24.93 -15.67 -7.48
C LYS A 141 23.86 -16.63 -6.99
N PHE A 142 22.68 -16.14 -6.61
CA PHE A 142 21.53 -16.99 -6.32
C PHE A 142 21.04 -17.70 -7.58
N ASN A 143 20.75 -18.98 -7.47
CA ASN A 143 20.22 -19.81 -8.56
C ASN A 143 18.68 -19.69 -8.61
N VAL A 144 18.21 -18.62 -9.24
CA VAL A 144 16.78 -18.28 -9.36
C VAL A 144 16.45 -17.70 -10.71
N GLU A 145 15.19 -17.81 -11.12
CA GLU A 145 14.57 -17.04 -12.20
C GLU A 145 13.73 -15.92 -11.56
N ILE A 146 13.87 -14.69 -12.09
CA ILE A 146 13.17 -13.50 -11.59
C ILE A 146 12.56 -12.75 -12.75
N ASP A 147 11.23 -12.63 -12.76
CA ASP A 147 10.47 -11.94 -13.79
C ASP A 147 9.23 -11.23 -13.24
N GLU A 148 8.49 -10.59 -14.16
CA GLU A 148 7.15 -10.04 -13.91
C GLU A 148 6.13 -10.97 -14.57
N PRO A 149 5.38 -11.80 -13.82
CA PRO A 149 4.38 -12.70 -14.37
C PRO A 149 3.16 -11.93 -14.91
N ASP A 150 2.35 -12.56 -15.75
CA ASP A 150 1.08 -12.00 -16.21
C ASP A 150 0.01 -12.07 -15.11
N VAL A 151 0.20 -11.23 -14.10
CA VAL A 151 -0.68 -11.16 -12.92
C VAL A 151 -1.11 -9.71 -12.70
N SER A 152 -2.40 -9.53 -12.45
CA SER A 152 -2.97 -8.19 -12.22
C SER A 152 -3.96 -8.24 -11.06
N PRO A 153 -3.66 -7.63 -9.93
CA PRO A 153 -4.56 -7.61 -8.78
C PRO A 153 -5.77 -6.68 -9.00
N LEU A 154 -6.92 -7.12 -8.48
CA LEU A 154 -8.17 -6.38 -8.37
C LEU A 154 -8.67 -6.51 -6.94
N GLN A 155 -8.95 -5.41 -6.26
CA GLN A 155 -9.43 -5.45 -4.89
C GLN A 155 -10.95 -5.33 -4.82
N VAL A 156 -11.55 -6.11 -3.90
CA VAL A 156 -12.98 -6.06 -3.52
C VAL A 156 -13.01 -5.59 -2.07
N GLN A 157 -13.43 -4.35 -1.85
CA GLN A 157 -13.29 -3.64 -0.57
C GLN A 157 -14.65 -3.26 0.00
N GLY A 158 -14.77 -3.24 1.34
CA GLY A 158 -15.94 -2.72 2.04
C GLY A 158 -16.74 -3.79 2.79
N PRO A 159 -17.73 -3.37 3.62
CA PRO A 159 -18.47 -4.27 4.53
C PRO A 159 -19.25 -5.38 3.81
N ASP A 160 -19.68 -5.15 2.57
CA ASP A 160 -20.39 -6.14 1.78
C ASP A 160 -19.49 -6.99 0.87
N SER A 161 -18.15 -6.80 0.96
CA SER A 161 -17.19 -7.56 0.14
C SER A 161 -17.32 -9.08 0.33
N SER A 162 -17.50 -9.58 1.57
CA SER A 162 -17.67 -11.03 1.81
C SER A 162 -18.95 -11.57 1.21
N LYS A 163 -20.04 -10.79 1.19
CA LYS A 163 -21.30 -11.21 0.56
C LYS A 163 -21.15 -11.35 -0.95
N LEU A 164 -20.49 -10.38 -1.57
CA LEU A 164 -20.19 -10.40 -3.00
C LEU A 164 -19.27 -11.58 -3.35
N MET A 165 -18.16 -11.73 -2.62
CA MET A 165 -17.20 -12.81 -2.86
C MET A 165 -17.84 -14.19 -2.68
N LYS A 166 -18.64 -14.37 -1.63
CA LYS A 166 -19.42 -15.60 -1.41
C LYS A 166 -20.37 -15.89 -2.58
N LYS A 167 -21.09 -14.86 -3.05
CA LYS A 167 -22.04 -15.03 -4.16
C LYS A 167 -21.35 -15.48 -5.45
N VAL A 168 -20.17 -14.96 -5.75
CA VAL A 168 -19.43 -15.27 -6.97
C VAL A 168 -18.63 -16.57 -6.83
N PHE A 169 -17.89 -16.73 -5.75
CA PHE A 169 -16.90 -17.80 -5.62
C PHE A 169 -17.31 -18.93 -4.68
N GLY A 170 -18.41 -18.78 -3.92
CA GLY A 170 -18.89 -19.78 -2.97
C GLY A 170 -18.49 -19.51 -1.52
N ASP A 171 -18.97 -20.38 -0.62
CA ASP A 171 -18.86 -20.15 0.84
C ASP A 171 -17.43 -20.17 1.39
N TRP A 172 -16.53 -20.90 0.74
CA TRP A 172 -15.15 -21.09 1.18
C TRP A 172 -14.37 -19.77 1.36
N VAL A 173 -14.75 -18.70 0.64
CA VAL A 173 -14.07 -17.40 0.75
C VAL A 173 -14.21 -16.79 2.15
N ASN A 174 -15.28 -17.13 2.89
CA ASN A 174 -15.50 -16.65 4.25
C ASN A 174 -14.63 -17.36 5.29
N ASP A 175 -14.14 -18.55 4.96
CA ASP A 175 -13.24 -19.33 5.80
C ASP A 175 -11.77 -18.93 5.59
N LEU A 176 -11.52 -18.07 4.60
CA LEU A 176 -10.18 -17.59 4.29
C LEU A 176 -9.70 -16.61 5.37
N GLY A 177 -8.70 -17.01 6.14
CA GLY A 177 -8.12 -16.18 7.20
C GLY A 177 -7.37 -14.96 6.63
N PHE A 178 -7.16 -13.95 7.46
CA PHE A 178 -6.38 -12.76 7.08
C PHE A 178 -4.94 -13.15 6.65
N TYR A 179 -4.45 -12.59 5.56
CA TYR A 179 -3.20 -12.94 4.88
C TYR A 179 -3.12 -14.41 4.43
N LYS A 180 -4.26 -15.08 4.25
CA LYS A 180 -4.33 -16.39 3.58
C LYS A 180 -4.85 -16.21 2.17
N PHE A 181 -4.44 -17.11 1.27
CA PHE A 181 -4.92 -17.12 -0.10
C PHE A 181 -5.13 -18.55 -0.61
N GLN A 182 -5.91 -18.65 -1.67
CA GLN A 182 -6.16 -19.91 -2.40
C GLN A 182 -6.08 -19.67 -3.90
N GLN A 183 -5.43 -20.59 -4.61
CA GLN A 183 -5.45 -20.63 -6.08
C GLN A 183 -6.73 -21.28 -6.55
N VAL A 184 -7.40 -20.63 -7.49
CA VAL A 184 -8.67 -21.12 -8.05
C VAL A 184 -8.75 -20.85 -9.55
N THR A 185 -9.58 -21.62 -10.24
CA THR A 185 -10.02 -21.31 -11.60
C THR A 185 -11.54 -21.19 -11.59
N HIS A 186 -12.06 -20.01 -11.90
CA HIS A 186 -13.48 -19.74 -11.91
C HIS A 186 -13.93 -19.30 -13.31
N HIS A 187 -14.92 -19.98 -13.90
CA HIS A 187 -15.35 -19.77 -15.30
C HIS A 187 -14.18 -19.79 -16.31
N GLY A 188 -13.16 -20.62 -16.08
CA GLY A 188 -11.96 -20.70 -16.92
C GLY A 188 -10.97 -19.55 -16.70
N ILE A 189 -11.19 -18.67 -15.72
CA ILE A 189 -10.28 -17.58 -15.35
C ILE A 189 -9.37 -18.05 -14.21
N PRO A 190 -8.05 -18.19 -14.41
CA PRO A 190 -7.12 -18.55 -13.35
C PRO A 190 -6.82 -17.34 -12.46
N MET A 191 -6.85 -17.54 -11.14
CA MET A 191 -6.58 -16.47 -10.17
C MET A 191 -6.14 -16.99 -8.82
N ILE A 192 -5.54 -16.14 -8.03
CA ILE A 192 -5.38 -16.30 -6.59
C ILE A 192 -6.35 -15.35 -5.91
N ILE A 193 -7.08 -15.83 -4.91
CA ILE A 193 -7.93 -14.98 -4.05
C ILE A 193 -7.30 -14.94 -2.67
N ALA A 194 -6.91 -13.75 -2.23
CA ALA A 194 -6.32 -13.50 -0.93
C ALA A 194 -7.25 -12.66 -0.04
N ARG A 195 -7.23 -12.94 1.27
CA ARG A 195 -7.95 -12.17 2.29
C ARG A 195 -7.05 -11.06 2.82
N MET A 196 -6.91 -9.99 2.05
CA MET A 196 -6.09 -8.82 2.36
C MET A 196 -6.53 -7.60 1.54
N GLY A 197 -6.02 -6.40 1.86
CA GLY A 197 -6.29 -5.15 1.14
C GLY A 197 -5.80 -3.92 1.89
N TYR A 198 -6.09 -2.74 1.36
CA TYR A 198 -5.47 -1.46 1.73
C TYR A 198 -6.45 -0.45 2.36
N SER A 199 -7.44 -0.88 3.15
CA SER A 199 -8.46 0.05 3.66
C SER A 199 -8.85 -0.10 5.13
N ARG A 200 -8.35 -1.10 5.84
CA ARG A 200 -8.88 -1.53 7.17
C ARG A 200 -10.31 -2.04 7.15
N GLU A 201 -11.03 -1.93 6.04
CA GLU A 201 -12.33 -2.56 5.88
C GLU A 201 -12.18 -4.03 5.46
N LEU A 202 -13.27 -4.77 5.49
CA LEU A 202 -13.30 -6.15 4.98
C LEU A 202 -12.93 -6.16 3.51
N CYS A 203 -11.96 -6.97 3.12
CA CYS A 203 -11.39 -6.90 1.79
C CYS A 203 -10.85 -8.24 1.29
N TYR A 204 -10.85 -8.37 -0.02
CA TYR A 204 -10.22 -9.45 -0.76
C TYR A 204 -9.43 -8.86 -1.91
N GLU A 205 -8.35 -9.53 -2.27
CA GLU A 205 -7.53 -9.19 -3.42
C GLU A 205 -7.48 -10.39 -4.36
N ILE A 206 -7.86 -10.16 -5.62
CA ILE A 206 -7.93 -11.18 -6.67
C ILE A 206 -6.76 -10.95 -7.62
N PHE A 207 -5.77 -11.81 -7.58
CA PHE A 207 -4.61 -11.80 -8.47
C PHE A 207 -4.97 -12.56 -9.75
N LEU A 208 -5.46 -11.85 -10.74
CA LEU A 208 -5.80 -12.38 -12.07
C LEU A 208 -4.55 -12.86 -12.79
N GLN A 209 -4.51 -14.12 -13.23
CA GLN A 209 -3.35 -14.76 -13.89
C GLN A 209 -3.51 -14.89 -15.42
N ASP A 210 -4.40 -14.10 -16.01
CA ASP A 210 -4.59 -13.96 -17.46
C ASP A 210 -5.16 -12.56 -17.75
N ARG A 211 -4.32 -11.62 -18.14
CA ARG A 211 -4.73 -10.24 -18.39
C ARG A 211 -5.81 -10.10 -19.49
N SER A 212 -5.95 -11.07 -20.39
CA SER A 212 -6.99 -11.04 -21.42
C SER A 212 -8.38 -11.13 -20.82
N LYS A 213 -8.51 -11.61 -19.58
CA LYS A 213 -9.75 -11.83 -18.83
C LYS A 213 -10.14 -10.68 -17.87
N GLY A 214 -9.37 -9.57 -17.85
CA GLY A 214 -9.60 -8.48 -16.90
C GLY A 214 -11.00 -7.88 -16.99
N ASN A 215 -11.45 -7.53 -18.19
CA ASN A 215 -12.82 -6.99 -18.35
C ASN A 215 -13.89 -8.03 -17.99
N GLU A 216 -13.69 -9.32 -18.31
CA GLU A 216 -14.62 -10.39 -17.98
C GLU A 216 -14.76 -10.57 -16.46
N LEU A 217 -13.64 -10.57 -15.73
CA LEU A 217 -13.64 -10.62 -14.26
C LEU A 217 -14.30 -9.40 -13.64
N TRP A 218 -14.02 -8.20 -14.15
CA TRP A 218 -14.65 -6.97 -13.67
C TRP A 218 -16.17 -7.02 -13.82
N GLU A 219 -16.67 -7.36 -15.03
CA GLU A 219 -18.12 -7.43 -15.29
C GLU A 219 -18.79 -8.52 -14.45
N LEU A 220 -18.16 -9.67 -14.27
CA LEU A 220 -18.69 -10.74 -13.41
C LEU A 220 -18.93 -10.24 -11.96
N LEU A 221 -17.95 -9.55 -11.39
CA LEU A 221 -18.08 -9.00 -10.04
C LEU A 221 -19.07 -7.83 -10.01
N TRP A 222 -19.05 -6.99 -11.03
CA TRP A 222 -19.95 -5.83 -11.13
C TRP A 222 -21.42 -6.22 -11.21
N GLU A 223 -21.75 -7.17 -12.07
CA GLU A 223 -23.11 -7.69 -12.21
C GLU A 223 -23.60 -8.37 -10.92
N ALA A 224 -22.76 -9.20 -10.31
CA ALA A 224 -23.09 -9.86 -9.06
C ALA A 224 -23.23 -8.87 -7.89
N GLY A 225 -22.50 -7.76 -7.92
CA GLY A 225 -22.47 -6.74 -6.87
C GLY A 225 -23.63 -5.73 -6.91
N GLN A 226 -24.48 -5.73 -7.95
CA GLN A 226 -25.57 -4.75 -8.08
C GLN A 226 -26.53 -4.74 -6.88
N GLU A 227 -26.85 -5.90 -6.32
CA GLU A 227 -27.71 -6.01 -5.13
C GLU A 227 -27.05 -5.45 -3.85
N PHE A 228 -25.71 -5.33 -3.85
CA PHE A 228 -24.92 -4.77 -2.74
C PHE A 228 -24.52 -3.33 -2.99
N GLN A 229 -25.14 -2.65 -3.96
CA GLN A 229 -24.84 -1.26 -4.34
C GLN A 229 -23.36 -1.05 -4.67
N ILE A 230 -22.77 -1.99 -5.43
CA ILE A 230 -21.37 -1.94 -5.83
C ILE A 230 -21.05 -0.63 -6.55
N SER A 231 -19.88 -0.07 -6.21
CA SER A 231 -19.32 1.09 -6.91
C SER A 231 -17.86 0.82 -7.32
N ALA A 232 -17.37 1.58 -8.26
CA ALA A 232 -15.95 1.62 -8.56
C ALA A 232 -15.26 2.61 -7.62
N GLY A 233 -14.03 2.32 -7.22
CA GLY A 233 -13.25 3.14 -6.31
C GLY A 233 -11.75 2.95 -6.54
N GLY A 234 -10.96 3.50 -5.65
CA GLY A 234 -9.49 3.39 -5.66
C GLY A 234 -8.90 3.68 -4.29
N PRO A 235 -7.58 3.50 -4.13
CA PRO A 235 -6.89 3.81 -2.87
C PRO A 235 -7.25 5.20 -2.36
N ASN A 236 -7.82 5.26 -1.15
CA ASN A 236 -8.38 6.50 -0.60
C ASN A 236 -7.51 7.03 0.53
N ILE A 237 -7.05 8.28 0.37
CA ILE A 237 -6.13 8.93 1.33
C ILE A 237 -6.72 9.03 2.74
N ILE A 238 -8.04 9.25 2.88
CA ILE A 238 -8.68 9.40 4.19
C ILE A 238 -8.56 8.09 4.96
N LEU A 239 -8.95 6.96 4.33
CA LEU A 239 -8.93 5.65 4.97
C LEU A 239 -7.54 5.22 5.42
N ARG A 240 -6.52 5.45 4.56
CA ARG A 240 -5.17 5.06 4.92
C ARG A 240 -4.62 5.90 6.08
N LEU A 241 -4.89 7.21 6.10
CA LEU A 241 -4.49 8.07 7.23
C LEU A 241 -5.18 7.64 8.52
N GLU A 242 -6.52 7.48 8.50
CA GLU A 242 -7.28 7.00 9.66
C GLU A 242 -6.74 5.68 10.21
N GLY A 243 -6.41 4.76 9.31
CA GLY A 243 -5.97 3.41 9.62
C GLY A 243 -4.49 3.27 9.97
N GLY A 244 -3.68 4.32 9.88
CA GLY A 244 -2.24 4.22 10.09
C GLY A 244 -1.53 3.40 8.99
N ILE A 245 -2.06 3.42 7.75
CA ILE A 245 -1.48 2.69 6.62
C ILE A 245 -0.56 3.63 5.84
N LEU A 246 0.68 3.19 5.63
CA LEU A 246 1.69 3.97 4.92
C LEU A 246 1.61 3.74 3.40
N SER A 247 2.07 4.71 2.65
CA SER A 247 2.24 4.65 1.20
C SER A 247 3.69 4.96 0.85
N TYR A 248 4.36 4.02 0.19
CA TYR A 248 5.73 4.22 -0.27
C TYR A 248 5.79 5.38 -1.27
N LEU A 249 6.83 6.18 -1.20
CA LEU A 249 7.07 7.47 -1.87
C LEU A 249 6.16 8.63 -1.44
N ALA A 250 4.99 8.37 -0.86
CA ALA A 250 4.16 9.43 -0.29
C ALA A 250 4.51 9.72 1.18
N ASP A 251 4.66 8.68 1.99
CA ASP A 251 4.90 8.82 3.43
C ASP A 251 6.30 8.39 3.85
N ILE A 252 6.83 7.38 3.19
CA ILE A 252 8.13 6.77 3.46
C ILE A 252 8.92 6.58 2.16
N ASP A 253 10.24 6.70 2.26
CA ASP A 253 11.17 6.48 1.16
C ASP A 253 12.53 5.96 1.70
N ARG A 254 13.56 6.00 0.85
CA ARG A 254 14.94 5.59 1.21
C ARG A 254 15.57 6.38 2.36
N SER A 255 15.03 7.53 2.71
CA SER A 255 15.52 8.35 3.83
C SER A 255 14.96 7.91 5.19
N ASN A 256 14.06 6.93 5.18
CA ASN A 256 13.43 6.39 6.38
C ASN A 256 13.79 4.91 6.59
N ASN A 257 13.78 4.49 7.83
CA ASN A 257 13.96 3.09 8.23
C ASN A 257 12.76 2.60 9.06
N PRO A 258 12.59 1.28 9.26
CA PRO A 258 11.43 0.73 9.98
C PRO A 258 11.22 1.29 11.39
N TYR A 259 12.27 1.63 12.12
CA TYR A 259 12.18 2.17 13.49
C TYR A 259 11.63 3.60 13.52
N GLU A 260 11.86 4.38 12.48
CA GLU A 260 11.36 5.76 12.39
C GLU A 260 9.85 5.84 12.13
N VAL A 261 9.27 4.79 11.55
CA VAL A 261 7.88 4.82 11.02
C VAL A 261 6.95 3.82 11.73
N GLY A 262 7.39 3.26 12.88
CA GLY A 262 6.58 2.34 13.67
C GLY A 262 6.38 0.96 13.03
N LEU A 263 7.30 0.57 12.15
CA LEU A 263 7.38 -0.74 11.51
C LEU A 263 8.53 -1.61 12.05
N ASP A 264 9.07 -1.26 13.23
CA ASP A 264 10.13 -2.00 13.93
C ASP A 264 9.75 -3.47 14.19
N TRP A 265 8.49 -3.77 14.40
CA TRP A 265 7.96 -5.11 14.56
C TRP A 265 8.15 -6.02 13.33
N LEU A 266 8.49 -5.46 12.16
CA LEU A 266 8.85 -6.20 10.95
C LEU A 266 10.32 -6.64 10.94
N VAL A 267 11.15 -6.09 11.83
CA VAL A 267 12.60 -6.34 11.86
C VAL A 267 12.90 -7.48 12.84
N ASP A 268 13.35 -8.61 12.33
CA ASP A 268 13.81 -9.76 13.13
C ASP A 268 15.34 -9.81 13.10
N LEU A 269 15.99 -9.08 14.02
CA LEU A 269 17.46 -9.07 14.11
C LEU A 269 18.05 -10.38 14.66
N ASP A 270 17.22 -11.17 15.36
CA ASP A 270 17.64 -12.41 16.03
C ASP A 270 17.55 -13.63 15.10
N GLN A 271 16.99 -13.46 13.89
CA GLN A 271 16.95 -14.56 12.92
C GLN A 271 18.36 -14.99 12.50
N GLU A 272 18.54 -16.30 12.27
CA GLU A 272 19.83 -16.87 11.88
C GLU A 272 20.28 -16.39 10.49
N ASP A 273 19.31 -16.23 9.57
CA ASP A 273 19.61 -15.79 8.22
C ASP A 273 20.05 -14.33 8.17
N ASP A 274 20.92 -14.04 7.24
CA ASP A 274 21.34 -12.67 6.94
C ASP A 274 20.33 -12.00 5.99
N PHE A 275 20.28 -10.65 6.06
CA PHE A 275 19.47 -9.84 5.16
C PHE A 275 20.10 -8.47 4.92
N ILE A 276 19.73 -7.86 3.80
CA ILE A 276 20.21 -6.53 3.39
C ILE A 276 19.84 -5.50 4.45
N GLY A 277 20.82 -4.76 4.95
CA GLY A 277 20.65 -3.72 5.97
C GLY A 277 20.69 -4.20 7.41
N LYS A 278 20.95 -5.50 7.70
CA LYS A 278 20.93 -6.07 9.06
C LYS A 278 21.84 -5.33 10.03
N GLU A 279 23.08 -5.05 9.65
CA GLU A 279 24.04 -4.34 10.51
C GLU A 279 23.62 -2.89 10.75
N ALA A 280 23.14 -2.18 9.73
CA ALA A 280 22.65 -0.82 9.87
C ALA A 280 21.42 -0.76 10.80
N LEU A 281 20.48 -1.69 10.65
CA LEU A 281 19.30 -1.76 11.53
C LEU A 281 19.67 -2.14 12.96
N ARG A 282 20.71 -2.99 13.17
CA ARG A 282 21.22 -3.31 14.50
C ARG A 282 21.81 -2.06 15.17
N GLU A 283 22.56 -1.26 14.44
CA GLU A 283 23.11 0.00 14.94
C GLU A 283 21.98 0.99 15.30
N ILE A 284 20.97 1.14 14.44
CA ILE A 284 19.82 1.99 14.71
C ILE A 284 19.03 1.50 15.93
N SER A 285 18.82 0.19 16.05
CA SER A 285 18.13 -0.40 17.21
C SER A 285 18.83 -0.10 18.54
N LEU A 286 20.17 -0.07 18.55
CA LEU A 286 20.96 0.22 19.74
C LEU A 286 21.00 1.72 20.09
N ASN A 287 21.07 2.59 19.09
CA ASN A 287 21.23 4.03 19.27
C ASN A 287 19.89 4.80 19.29
N GLY A 288 18.81 4.17 18.88
CA GLY A 288 17.51 4.78 18.62
C GLY A 288 17.41 5.44 17.24
N PRO A 289 16.18 5.62 16.73
CA PRO A 289 15.93 6.30 15.46
C PRO A 289 16.18 7.80 15.56
N ALA A 290 16.60 8.43 14.46
CA ALA A 290 16.83 9.87 14.39
C ALA A 290 15.53 10.68 14.27
N LYS A 291 14.46 10.07 13.74
CA LYS A 291 13.16 10.66 13.46
C LYS A 291 12.03 9.76 13.94
N LYS A 292 10.82 10.31 13.97
CA LYS A 292 9.62 9.54 14.26
C LYS A 292 8.44 10.02 13.44
N LEU A 293 7.73 9.07 12.81
CA LEU A 293 6.42 9.29 12.21
C LEU A 293 5.38 9.48 13.32
N MET A 294 4.58 10.52 13.20
CA MET A 294 3.48 10.86 14.10
C MET A 294 2.27 11.31 13.30
N GLY A 295 1.10 11.32 13.96
CA GLY A 295 -0.06 12.04 13.49
C GLY A 295 -0.01 13.50 13.93
N ALA A 296 -0.75 14.36 13.20
CA ALA A 296 -1.13 15.66 13.70
C ALA A 296 -2.54 16.04 13.25
N GLU A 297 -3.22 16.83 14.08
CA GLU A 297 -4.54 17.37 13.81
C GLU A 297 -4.40 18.85 13.46
N ILE A 298 -4.73 19.21 12.22
CA ILE A 298 -4.66 20.59 11.74
C ILE A 298 -5.92 21.33 12.16
N HIS A 299 -5.77 22.47 12.81
CA HIS A 299 -6.87 23.27 13.30
C HIS A 299 -7.59 24.05 12.20
N GLY A 300 -8.88 24.27 12.33
CA GLY A 300 -9.70 25.08 11.44
C GLY A 300 -10.70 24.31 10.62
N ASP A 301 -11.24 24.95 9.59
CA ASP A 301 -12.26 24.40 8.71
C ASP A 301 -11.76 23.19 7.92
N PRO A 302 -12.67 22.31 7.45
CA PRO A 302 -12.33 21.16 6.62
C PRO A 302 -11.47 21.51 5.41
N ILE A 303 -10.32 20.86 5.26
CA ILE A 303 -9.40 20.99 4.12
C ILE A 303 -9.72 19.85 3.14
N LEU A 304 -10.40 20.16 2.06
CA LEU A 304 -10.90 19.16 1.10
C LEU A 304 -9.88 18.78 0.03
N ASP A 305 -8.86 19.62 -0.18
CA ASP A 305 -7.77 19.35 -1.11
C ASP A 305 -6.62 18.64 -0.38
N SER A 306 -6.04 17.61 -0.99
CA SER A 306 -4.82 16.98 -0.50
C SER A 306 -3.59 17.78 -0.91
N ASN A 307 -2.49 17.64 -0.14
CA ASN A 307 -1.21 18.24 -0.50
C ASN A 307 -0.59 17.53 -1.73
N ALA A 308 0.03 18.33 -2.60
CA ALA A 308 0.79 17.82 -3.74
C ALA A 308 2.29 17.64 -3.43
N ASP A 309 2.78 18.31 -2.39
CA ASP A 309 4.18 18.33 -1.97
C ASP A 309 4.29 18.09 -0.47
N HIS A 310 5.43 17.64 0.01
CA HIS A 310 5.73 17.59 1.43
C HIS A 310 5.97 19.01 1.96
N TRP A 311 5.36 19.36 3.10
CA TRP A 311 5.47 20.70 3.67
C TRP A 311 6.34 20.70 4.94
N PRO A 312 7.20 21.72 5.13
CA PRO A 312 8.03 21.80 6.32
C PRO A 312 7.20 22.06 7.58
N VAL A 313 7.64 21.44 8.68
CA VAL A 313 7.06 21.58 10.03
C VAL A 313 8.04 22.36 10.91
N PHE A 314 7.50 23.33 11.65
CA PHE A 314 8.27 24.23 12.51
C PHE A 314 7.76 24.18 13.96
N ILE A 315 8.67 24.37 14.92
CA ILE A 315 8.42 24.64 16.33
C ILE A 315 9.32 25.84 16.70
N ASP A 316 8.74 26.88 17.28
CA ASP A 316 9.45 28.11 17.68
C ASP A 316 10.33 28.69 16.55
N GLY A 317 9.87 28.60 15.30
CA GLY A 317 10.58 29.10 14.11
C GLY A 317 11.72 28.21 13.60
N LYS A 318 12.04 27.09 14.29
CA LYS A 318 13.01 26.09 13.85
C LYS A 318 12.30 25.00 13.05
N LYS A 319 12.80 24.66 11.84
CA LYS A 319 12.34 23.49 11.09
C LYS A 319 12.72 22.24 11.85
N VAL A 320 11.73 21.37 12.14
CA VAL A 320 11.88 20.16 12.93
C VAL A 320 11.39 18.90 12.21
N GLY A 321 10.87 19.04 11.01
CA GLY A 321 10.36 17.88 10.26
C GLY A 321 9.62 18.25 8.99
N THR A 322 8.78 17.30 8.53
CA THR A 322 7.95 17.41 7.32
C THR A 322 6.57 16.82 7.55
N MET A 323 5.55 17.43 6.96
CA MET A 323 4.22 16.88 6.78
C MET A 323 4.16 16.20 5.41
N ASN A 324 3.77 14.93 5.39
CA ASN A 324 3.85 14.09 4.20
C ASN A 324 2.51 13.96 3.49
N ALA A 325 1.44 13.74 4.24
CA ALA A 325 0.11 13.55 3.68
C ALA A 325 -0.95 14.11 4.64
N MET A 326 -2.02 14.71 4.08
CA MET A 326 -3.15 15.20 4.87
C MET A 326 -4.48 14.95 4.19
N ALA A 327 -5.55 14.84 5.00
CA ALA A 327 -6.93 14.80 4.54
C ALA A 327 -7.88 15.26 5.65
N TYR A 328 -9.05 15.75 5.26
CA TYR A 328 -10.16 15.88 6.18
C TYR A 328 -10.84 14.52 6.36
N SER A 329 -10.94 14.05 7.61
CA SER A 329 -11.65 12.83 7.98
C SER A 329 -13.09 13.15 8.39
N PRO A 330 -14.10 12.72 7.62
CA PRO A 330 -15.50 12.89 8.03
C PRO A 330 -15.87 12.07 9.27
N ARG A 331 -15.16 10.97 9.54
CA ARG A 331 -15.38 10.09 10.70
C ARG A 331 -15.03 10.79 12.02
N PHE A 332 -13.93 11.51 12.01
CA PHE A 332 -13.41 12.21 13.19
C PHE A 332 -13.77 13.70 13.23
N ASP A 333 -14.33 14.23 12.12
CA ASP A 333 -14.58 15.68 11.93
C ASP A 333 -13.31 16.52 12.16
N LYS A 334 -12.19 16.06 11.59
CA LYS A 334 -10.85 16.64 11.76
C LYS A 334 -10.04 16.61 10.49
N ASN A 335 -9.16 17.59 10.34
CA ASN A 335 -8.08 17.53 9.36
C ASN A 335 -6.93 16.75 10.00
N ILE A 336 -6.62 15.57 9.46
CA ILE A 336 -5.60 14.67 9.97
C ILE A 336 -4.41 14.62 8.99
N CYS A 337 -3.20 14.47 9.50
CA CYS A 337 -2.02 14.38 8.66
C CYS A 337 -0.92 13.51 9.27
N TYR A 338 -0.07 12.94 8.41
CA TYR A 338 1.19 12.33 8.81
C TYR A 338 2.30 13.38 8.79
N ILE A 339 3.11 13.35 9.84
CA ILE A 339 4.30 14.17 9.99
C ILE A 339 5.48 13.28 10.40
N ILE A 340 6.67 13.59 9.88
CA ILE A 340 7.92 12.99 10.36
C ILE A 340 8.70 14.08 11.06
N LEU A 341 8.96 13.92 12.35
CA LEU A 341 9.70 14.86 13.19
C LEU A 341 11.06 14.30 13.59
N ASP A 342 12.04 15.18 13.79
CA ASP A 342 13.26 14.87 14.49
C ASP A 342 12.91 14.32 15.89
N ILE A 343 13.57 13.27 16.33
CA ILE A 343 13.17 12.47 17.51
C ILE A 343 13.04 13.32 18.78
N GLU A 344 13.88 14.33 18.98
CA GLU A 344 13.85 15.24 20.13
C GLU A 344 12.56 16.06 20.22
N HIS A 345 11.90 16.26 19.07
CA HIS A 345 10.64 17.02 18.90
C HIS A 345 9.40 16.12 18.75
N ALA A 346 9.54 14.81 18.73
CA ALA A 346 8.46 13.86 18.51
C ALA A 346 7.65 13.59 19.81
N LYS A 347 6.93 14.62 20.28
CA LYS A 347 6.12 14.58 21.50
C LYS A 347 4.65 14.74 21.18
N ILE A 348 3.76 14.02 21.90
CA ILE A 348 2.30 14.13 21.78
C ILE A 348 1.83 15.43 22.43
N ASN A 349 0.71 15.99 21.94
CA ASN A 349 0.10 17.24 22.39
C ASN A 349 1.01 18.48 22.26
N GLN A 350 1.90 18.47 21.29
CA GLN A 350 2.75 19.61 20.99
C GLN A 350 2.14 20.43 19.85
N GLU A 351 2.07 21.75 20.03
CA GLU A 351 1.69 22.65 18.95
C GLU A 351 2.84 22.80 17.95
N ILE A 352 2.50 22.73 16.67
CA ILE A 352 3.42 22.84 15.54
C ILE A 352 2.82 23.76 14.48
N VAL A 353 3.69 24.31 13.64
CA VAL A 353 3.30 25.09 12.45
C VAL A 353 3.71 24.33 11.21
N ILE A 354 2.75 24.06 10.33
CA ILE A 354 2.97 23.45 9.01
C ILE A 354 2.88 24.56 7.97
N THR A 355 3.96 24.82 7.23
CA THR A 355 4.02 25.90 6.25
C THR A 355 3.76 25.38 4.84
N SER A 356 2.60 25.71 4.28
CA SER A 356 2.30 25.44 2.86
C SER A 356 2.76 26.59 1.97
N PRO A 357 2.75 26.44 0.64
CA PRO A 357 3.02 27.54 -0.29
C PRO A 357 2.05 28.73 -0.19
N GLU A 358 0.86 28.53 0.38
CA GLU A 358 -0.20 29.54 0.43
C GLU A 358 -0.36 30.16 1.82
N LYS A 359 -0.17 29.38 2.88
CA LYS A 359 -0.37 29.81 4.27
C LYS A 359 0.23 28.85 5.29
N ASP A 360 0.35 29.32 6.50
CA ASP A 360 0.68 28.47 7.65
C ASP A 360 -0.57 27.85 8.25
N PHE A 361 -0.42 26.60 8.76
CA PHE A 361 -1.42 25.87 9.52
C PHE A 361 -0.89 25.60 10.92
N ILE A 362 -1.72 25.82 11.92
CA ILE A 362 -1.46 25.38 13.29
C ILE A 362 -2.01 23.98 13.44
N ALA A 363 -1.22 23.09 14.02
CA ALA A 363 -1.64 21.72 14.28
C ALA A 363 -1.15 21.24 15.65
N THR A 364 -1.78 20.19 16.16
CA THR A 364 -1.36 19.52 17.40
C THR A 364 -0.97 18.09 17.08
N THR A 365 0.20 17.67 17.55
CA THR A 365 0.72 16.31 17.37
C THR A 365 -0.09 15.30 18.17
N VAL A 366 -0.34 14.13 17.56
CA VAL A 366 -1.06 13.01 18.16
C VAL A 366 -0.33 11.69 17.91
N ASP A 367 -0.73 10.65 18.62
CA ASP A 367 -0.25 9.29 18.35
C ASP A 367 -0.99 8.67 17.14
N LEU A 368 -0.44 7.60 16.58
CA LEU A 368 -1.00 6.85 15.46
C LEU A 368 -1.34 5.41 15.89
N PRO A 369 -2.33 4.79 15.26
CA PRO A 369 -3.30 5.32 14.29
C PRO A 369 -4.49 6.03 14.96
N TRP A 370 -5.31 6.77 14.17
CA TRP A 370 -6.59 7.31 14.67
C TRP A 370 -7.64 6.22 14.92
N LEU A 371 -7.67 5.19 14.06
CA LEU A 371 -8.47 3.98 14.30
C LEU A 371 -7.67 3.04 15.19
N GLU A 372 -8.30 2.61 16.31
CA GLU A 372 -7.72 1.59 17.17
C GLU A 372 -7.41 0.31 16.36
N ARG A 373 -6.29 -0.32 16.70
CA ARG A 373 -5.95 -1.63 16.12
C ARG A 373 -6.91 -2.65 16.72
N SER A 374 -7.83 -3.16 15.90
CA SER A 374 -8.74 -4.25 16.26
C SER A 374 -8.01 -5.56 16.39
#